data_838b0d35f7fc99daa7451269a54acf65
#
_entry.id   838b0d35f7fc99daa7451269a54acf65
#
_cell.length_a   1.000
_cell.length_b   1.000
_cell.length_c   1.000
_cell.angle_alpha   90.00
_cell.angle_beta   90.00
_cell.angle_gamma   90.00
#
_symmetry.space_group_name_H-M   'P 1'
#
loop_
_entity.id
_entity.type
_entity.pdbx_description
1 polymer ?
#
loop_
_entity_poly.entity_id
_entity_poly.type
_entity_poly.pdbx_seq_one_letter_code
_entity_poly.pdbx_strand_id
1 'polypeptide(L)'
;CLRFGLDAALGELPRAGKPRRLSDDAIAWVSDCACQKPKDLGYAQELWTYRLLVTHIHKNCKAAGYDELNKLSRSKLHRILTKAEVRPHKIRYYVERRDPEFEQKMAAILHVYKEVEIINEGMVRGTIQEPGLVTVSYDEKPGIQALANTTPDRPPVPGKYSSHLRDYEY
;
A
#
# COMPACT_ATOMS: atom_id res chain seq x y z
N CYS A 1 -32.07 3.35 40.79
CA CYS A 1 -32.31 1.97 40.34
C CYS A 1 -33.58 1.83 39.49
N LEU A 2 -34.69 2.50 39.85
CA LEU A 2 -35.97 2.33 39.14
C LEU A 2 -36.04 2.87 37.69
N ARG A 3 -35.12 3.80 37.29
CA ARG A 3 -35.11 4.40 35.94
C ARG A 3 -34.20 3.70 34.94
N PHE A 4 -33.16 3.01 35.36
CA PHE A 4 -32.11 2.51 34.46
C PHE A 4 -31.74 1.03 34.63
N GLY A 5 -32.42 0.31 35.54
CA GLY A 5 -32.17 -1.10 35.81
C GLY A 5 -30.94 -1.36 36.73
N LEU A 6 -30.81 -2.60 37.15
CA LEU A 6 -29.70 -3.04 38.05
C LEU A 6 -28.33 -2.93 37.38
N ASP A 7 -28.21 -3.26 36.13
CA ASP A 7 -26.95 -3.21 35.38
C ASP A 7 -26.38 -1.78 35.25
N ALA A 8 -27.28 -0.78 35.07
CA ALA A 8 -26.86 0.62 35.06
C ALA A 8 -26.55 1.19 36.46
N ALA A 9 -27.06 0.57 37.52
CA ALA A 9 -26.74 0.94 38.89
C ALA A 9 -25.42 0.33 39.37
N LEU A 10 -24.99 -0.81 38.78
CA LEU A 10 -23.75 -1.51 39.09
C LEU A 10 -22.62 -1.15 38.12
N GLY A 11 -22.95 -0.65 36.92
CA GLY A 11 -21.98 -0.21 35.92
C GLY A 11 -21.60 1.26 36.06
N GLU A 12 -20.34 1.60 35.74
CA GLU A 12 -19.92 2.99 35.59
C GLU A 12 -20.55 3.62 34.36
N LEU A 13 -21.27 4.71 34.53
CA LEU A 13 -21.79 5.50 33.40
C LEU A 13 -20.63 6.04 32.56
N PRO A 14 -20.77 6.09 31.22
CA PRO A 14 -19.76 6.69 30.37
C PRO A 14 -19.50 8.14 30.80
N ARG A 15 -18.27 8.42 31.20
CA ARG A 15 -17.85 9.78 31.55
C ARG A 15 -17.45 10.53 30.29
N ALA A 16 -17.86 11.78 30.18
CA ALA A 16 -17.34 12.69 29.18
C ALA A 16 -15.83 12.86 29.42
N GLY A 17 -14.99 12.16 28.62
CA GLY A 17 -13.55 12.25 28.72
C GLY A 17 -13.05 13.67 28.44
N LYS A 18 -11.73 13.88 28.55
CA LYS A 18 -11.10 15.16 28.20
C LYS A 18 -11.46 15.55 26.77
N PRO A 19 -11.94 16.76 26.53
CA PRO A 19 -12.33 17.22 25.19
C PRO A 19 -11.16 17.10 24.22
N ARG A 20 -11.47 16.76 22.96
CA ARG A 20 -10.46 16.65 21.90
C ARG A 20 -9.79 18.01 21.70
N ARG A 21 -8.46 18.02 21.66
CA ARG A 21 -7.69 19.24 21.39
C ARG A 21 -7.53 19.55 19.91
N LEU A 22 -7.74 18.57 19.04
CA LEU A 22 -7.60 18.69 17.60
C LEU A 22 -8.99 18.64 16.98
N SER A 23 -9.26 19.57 16.07
CA SER A 23 -10.46 19.57 15.24
C SER A 23 -10.44 18.39 14.26
N ASP A 24 -11.60 17.99 13.78
CA ASP A 24 -11.69 16.92 12.78
C ASP A 24 -11.09 17.38 11.44
N ASP A 25 -11.19 18.67 11.10
CA ASP A 25 -10.57 19.28 9.92
C ASP A 25 -9.03 19.24 10.00
N ALA A 26 -8.46 19.54 11.17
CA ALA A 26 -7.01 19.40 11.37
C ALA A 26 -6.53 17.95 11.21
N ILE A 27 -7.32 16.97 11.66
CA ILE A 27 -7.04 15.55 11.49
C ILE A 27 -7.12 15.14 10.02
N ALA A 28 -8.12 15.63 9.28
CA ALA A 28 -8.29 15.40 7.85
C ALA A 28 -7.09 15.96 7.07
N TRP A 29 -6.70 17.20 7.36
CA TRP A 29 -5.52 17.83 6.74
C TRP A 29 -4.22 17.05 7.00
N VAL A 30 -4.01 16.55 8.22
CA VAL A 30 -2.85 15.68 8.54
C VAL A 30 -2.87 14.41 7.70
N SER A 31 -4.04 13.82 7.49
CA SER A 31 -4.19 12.61 6.68
C SER A 31 -3.94 12.91 5.19
N ASP A 32 -4.39 14.06 4.69
CA ASP A 32 -4.13 14.52 3.33
C ASP A 32 -2.64 14.73 3.10
N CYS A 33 -1.93 15.44 3.99
CA CYS A 33 -0.48 15.57 3.93
C CYS A 33 0.24 14.22 3.88
N ALA A 34 -0.25 13.22 4.61
CA ALA A 34 0.34 11.89 4.62
C ALA A 34 0.10 11.11 3.31
N CYS A 35 -0.91 11.47 2.54
CA CYS A 35 -1.23 10.88 1.24
C CYS A 35 -0.44 11.51 0.08
N GLN A 36 0.14 12.69 0.27
CA GLN A 36 1.00 13.33 -0.73
C GLN A 36 2.41 12.72 -0.71
N LYS A 37 3.10 12.72 -1.84
CA LYS A 37 4.51 12.28 -1.87
C LYS A 37 5.41 13.37 -1.30
N PRO A 38 6.38 13.02 -0.42
CA PRO A 38 7.36 14.00 0.08
C PRO A 38 8.12 14.71 -1.04
N LYS A 39 8.46 13.99 -2.11
CA LYS A 39 9.20 14.52 -3.26
C LYS A 39 8.46 15.66 -3.97
N ASP A 40 7.13 15.55 -4.11
CA ASP A 40 6.29 16.58 -4.73
C ASP A 40 6.24 17.86 -3.88
N LEU A 41 6.55 17.74 -2.59
CA LEU A 41 6.64 18.84 -1.62
C LEU A 41 8.08 19.34 -1.41
N GLY A 42 9.02 18.93 -2.28
CA GLY A 42 10.42 19.40 -2.27
C GLY A 42 11.35 18.68 -1.29
N TYR A 43 10.96 17.52 -0.76
CA TYR A 43 11.83 16.68 0.05
C TYR A 43 12.60 15.67 -0.82
N ALA A 44 13.80 15.30 -0.38
CA ALA A 44 14.61 14.29 -1.09
C ALA A 44 14.09 12.86 -0.93
N GLN A 45 13.22 12.61 0.04
CA GLN A 45 12.70 11.29 0.37
C GLN A 45 11.49 10.94 -0.50
N GLU A 46 11.42 9.71 -0.95
CA GLU A 46 10.26 9.15 -1.68
C GLU A 46 9.07 8.86 -0.76
N LEU A 47 9.33 8.48 0.47
CA LEU A 47 8.33 8.07 1.44
C LEU A 47 8.41 8.90 2.73
N TRP A 48 7.25 9.11 3.35
CA TRP A 48 7.20 9.74 4.65
C TRP A 48 7.75 8.83 5.74
N THR A 49 8.69 9.34 6.51
CA THR A 49 8.91 8.86 7.89
C THR A 49 8.02 9.68 8.84
N TYR A 50 7.60 9.10 9.97
CA TYR A 50 6.82 9.85 10.96
C TYR A 50 7.55 11.12 11.45
N ARG A 51 8.87 11.09 11.54
CA ARG A 51 9.69 12.25 11.91
C ARG A 51 9.60 13.35 10.86
N LEU A 52 9.78 13.02 9.60
CA LEU A 52 9.73 13.97 8.50
C LEU A 52 8.33 14.59 8.37
N LEU A 53 7.28 13.76 8.47
CA LEU A 53 5.89 14.23 8.37
C LEU A 53 5.53 15.17 9.55
N VAL A 54 5.95 14.87 10.79
CA VAL A 54 5.77 15.81 11.92
C VAL A 54 6.47 17.14 11.64
N THR A 55 7.70 17.11 11.12
CA THR A 55 8.44 18.34 10.79
C THR A 55 7.72 19.13 9.70
N HIS A 56 7.19 18.47 8.66
CA HIS A 56 6.39 19.10 7.61
C HIS A 56 5.13 19.77 8.18
N ILE A 57 4.38 19.03 9.02
CA ILE A 57 3.16 19.54 9.65
C ILE A 57 3.47 20.78 10.50
N HIS A 58 4.48 20.74 11.36
CA HIS A 58 4.86 21.88 12.20
C HIS A 58 5.25 23.10 11.37
N LYS A 59 5.89 22.91 10.23
CA LYS A 59 6.29 23.99 9.33
C LYS A 59 5.09 24.67 8.65
N ASN A 60 4.08 23.90 8.29
CA ASN A 60 3.00 24.35 7.42
C ASN A 60 1.64 24.55 8.13
N CYS A 61 1.46 24.02 9.37
CA CYS A 61 0.16 24.05 10.07
C CYS A 61 -0.38 25.46 10.28
N LYS A 62 0.47 26.46 10.54
CA LYS A 62 0.03 27.85 10.71
C LYS A 62 -0.51 28.45 9.43
N ALA A 63 0.21 28.24 8.32
CA ALA A 63 -0.23 28.72 7.00
C ALA A 63 -1.53 28.04 6.55
N ALA A 64 -1.78 26.81 6.98
CA ALA A 64 -3.00 26.05 6.74
C ALA A 64 -4.15 26.39 7.73
N GLY A 65 -3.93 27.25 8.73
CA GLY A 65 -4.94 27.64 9.70
C GLY A 65 -5.14 26.68 10.88
N TYR A 66 -4.21 25.73 11.10
CA TYR A 66 -4.31 24.70 12.14
C TYR A 66 -3.25 24.85 13.23
N ASP A 67 -3.26 25.96 13.95
CA ASP A 67 -2.26 26.27 15.00
C ASP A 67 -2.15 25.19 16.10
N GLU A 68 -3.24 24.46 16.37
CA GLU A 68 -3.27 23.37 17.33
C GLU A 68 -2.31 22.22 16.98
N LEU A 69 -1.91 22.09 15.74
CA LEU A 69 -0.97 21.07 15.26
C LEU A 69 0.52 21.41 15.56
N ASN A 70 0.82 22.64 15.96
CA ASN A 70 2.19 23.05 16.27
C ASN A 70 2.86 22.23 17.38
N LYS A 71 2.08 21.57 18.26
CA LYS A 71 2.55 20.68 19.31
C LYS A 71 2.22 19.20 19.03
N LEU A 72 2.01 18.83 17.77
CA LEU A 72 1.71 17.46 17.39
C LEU A 72 2.92 16.57 17.63
N SER A 73 2.78 15.57 18.52
CA SER A 73 3.83 14.59 18.76
C SER A 73 3.78 13.45 17.74
N ARG A 74 4.93 12.79 17.52
CA ARG A 74 5.04 11.61 16.67
C ARG A 74 4.06 10.49 17.09
N SER A 75 3.90 10.26 18.39
CA SER A 75 2.95 9.25 18.90
C SER A 75 1.50 9.62 18.64
N LYS A 76 1.15 10.90 18.67
CA LYS A 76 -0.18 11.38 18.33
C LYS A 76 -0.44 11.25 16.82
N LEU A 77 0.54 11.63 16.00
CA LEU A 77 0.48 11.43 14.55
C LEU A 77 0.25 9.95 14.18
N HIS A 78 1.04 9.05 14.80
CA HIS A 78 0.86 7.61 14.59
C HIS A 78 -0.57 7.16 14.87
N ARG A 79 -1.16 7.60 16.01
CA ARG A 79 -2.54 7.25 16.35
C ARG A 79 -3.57 7.80 15.36
N ILE A 80 -3.37 9.03 14.86
CA ILE A 80 -4.23 9.62 13.84
C ILE A 80 -4.20 8.78 12.56
N LEU A 81 -3.01 8.52 12.04
CA LEU A 81 -2.84 7.77 10.80
C LEU A 81 -3.27 6.31 10.91
N THR A 82 -3.07 5.67 12.08
CA THR A 82 -3.58 4.31 12.32
C THR A 82 -5.10 4.27 12.29
N LYS A 83 -5.77 5.27 12.89
CA LYS A 83 -7.24 5.37 12.86
C LYS A 83 -7.77 5.66 11.44
N ALA A 84 -7.04 6.45 10.66
CA ALA A 84 -7.36 6.74 9.27
C ALA A 84 -6.93 5.62 8.30
N GLU A 85 -6.32 4.55 8.79
CA GLU A 85 -5.77 3.43 8.01
C GLU A 85 -4.73 3.85 6.95
N VAL A 86 -4.10 5.00 7.15
CA VAL A 86 -3.05 5.53 6.26
C VAL A 86 -1.67 5.12 6.78
N ARG A 87 -0.87 4.50 5.93
CA ARG A 87 0.50 4.04 6.26
C ARG A 87 1.51 4.58 5.24
N PRO A 88 1.90 5.85 5.33
CA PRO A 88 2.68 6.55 4.31
C PRO A 88 4.12 6.05 4.16
N HIS A 89 4.59 5.20 5.08
CA HIS A 89 5.91 4.57 5.06
C HIS A 89 5.93 3.17 4.43
N LYS A 90 4.75 2.65 4.01
CA LYS A 90 4.61 1.35 3.37
C LYS A 90 4.24 1.51 1.91
N ILE A 91 4.90 0.73 1.06
CA ILE A 91 4.64 0.68 -0.38
C ILE A 91 4.24 -0.73 -0.77
N ARG A 92 3.47 -0.84 -1.84
CA ARG A 92 3.15 -2.07 -2.54
C ARG A 92 3.53 -1.90 -4.00
N TYR A 93 4.20 -2.89 -4.55
CA TYR A 93 4.50 -2.90 -5.97
C TYR A 93 3.36 -3.58 -6.74
N TYR A 94 3.12 -3.12 -7.94
CA TYR A 94 2.17 -3.72 -8.86
C TYR A 94 2.69 -3.61 -10.29
N VAL A 95 2.21 -4.51 -11.15
CA VAL A 95 2.39 -4.47 -12.59
C VAL A 95 1.03 -4.26 -13.21
N GLU A 96 0.92 -3.39 -14.18
CA GLU A 96 -0.34 -3.12 -14.86
C GLU A 96 -0.58 -4.18 -15.94
N ARG A 97 -1.77 -4.75 -15.93
CA ARG A 97 -2.19 -5.67 -17.01
C ARG A 97 -2.61 -4.83 -18.22
N ARG A 98 -1.82 -4.87 -19.29
CA ARG A 98 -2.09 -4.11 -20.51
C ARG A 98 -2.70 -4.95 -21.61
N ASP A 99 -2.48 -6.26 -21.58
CA ASP A 99 -2.99 -7.16 -22.60
C ASP A 99 -4.40 -7.63 -22.24
N PRO A 100 -5.43 -7.26 -23.02
CA PRO A 100 -6.79 -7.71 -22.78
C PRO A 100 -6.95 -9.23 -22.93
N GLU A 101 -6.06 -9.89 -23.69
CA GLU A 101 -6.04 -11.33 -23.91
C GLU A 101 -5.12 -12.07 -22.93
N PHE A 102 -4.61 -11.39 -21.90
CA PHE A 102 -3.64 -11.94 -20.95
C PHE A 102 -4.07 -13.29 -20.37
N GLU A 103 -5.32 -13.41 -19.94
CA GLU A 103 -5.84 -14.65 -19.31
C GLU A 103 -5.81 -15.83 -20.29
N GLN A 104 -6.15 -15.60 -21.56
CA GLN A 104 -6.14 -16.65 -22.60
C GLN A 104 -4.71 -17.07 -22.96
N LYS A 105 -3.81 -16.10 -23.12
CA LYS A 105 -2.39 -16.37 -23.40
C LYS A 105 -1.72 -17.07 -22.24
N MET A 106 -2.01 -16.65 -21.01
CA MET A 106 -1.48 -17.29 -19.81
C MET A 106 -2.00 -18.73 -19.67
N ALA A 107 -3.29 -18.96 -19.94
CA ALA A 107 -3.86 -20.31 -19.90
C ALA A 107 -3.19 -21.23 -20.92
N ALA A 108 -2.91 -20.75 -22.14
CA ALA A 108 -2.21 -21.51 -23.17
C ALA A 108 -0.78 -21.87 -22.74
N ILE A 109 -0.03 -20.94 -22.14
CA ILE A 109 1.31 -21.18 -21.64
C ILE A 109 1.29 -22.23 -20.50
N LEU A 110 0.38 -22.08 -19.54
CA LEU A 110 0.24 -23.02 -18.42
C LEU A 110 -0.15 -24.41 -18.92
N HIS A 111 -0.93 -24.50 -19.99
CA HIS A 111 -1.30 -25.79 -20.59
C HIS A 111 -0.05 -26.51 -21.14
N VAL A 112 0.80 -25.78 -21.88
CA VAL A 112 2.08 -26.34 -22.38
C VAL A 112 2.96 -26.85 -21.24
N TYR A 113 3.14 -26.09 -20.18
CA TYR A 113 3.92 -26.53 -19.02
C TYR A 113 3.36 -27.81 -18.39
N LYS A 114 2.02 -27.89 -18.27
CA LYS A 114 1.36 -29.05 -17.71
C LYS A 114 1.48 -30.28 -18.61
N GLU A 115 1.39 -30.13 -19.94
CA GLU A 115 1.63 -31.22 -20.87
C GLU A 115 3.05 -31.77 -20.77
N VAL A 116 4.06 -30.88 -20.72
CA VAL A 116 5.47 -31.26 -20.54
C VAL A 116 5.68 -32.01 -19.24
N GLU A 117 5.06 -31.57 -18.15
CA GLU A 117 5.13 -32.24 -16.85
C GLU A 117 4.54 -33.66 -16.91
N ILE A 118 3.35 -33.83 -17.52
CA ILE A 118 2.70 -35.12 -17.69
C ILE A 118 3.56 -36.08 -18.53
N ILE A 119 4.13 -35.60 -19.63
CA ILE A 119 5.00 -36.40 -20.51
C ILE A 119 6.24 -36.86 -19.75
N ASN A 120 6.91 -35.94 -19.04
CA ASN A 120 8.13 -36.25 -18.30
C ASN A 120 7.83 -37.21 -17.11
N GLU A 121 6.72 -37.05 -16.42
CA GLU A 121 6.28 -38.00 -15.40
C GLU A 121 5.95 -39.39 -15.99
N GLY A 122 5.30 -39.44 -17.15
CA GLY A 122 4.99 -40.66 -17.84
C GLY A 122 6.25 -41.44 -18.27
N MET A 123 7.30 -40.72 -18.67
CA MET A 123 8.60 -41.29 -18.98
C MET A 123 9.27 -41.88 -17.73
N VAL A 124 9.29 -41.15 -16.62
CA VAL A 124 9.87 -41.64 -15.35
C VAL A 124 9.16 -42.89 -14.87
N ARG A 125 7.86 -42.98 -15.11
CA ARG A 125 7.04 -44.19 -14.77
C ARG A 125 7.14 -45.31 -15.79
N GLY A 126 7.85 -45.10 -16.91
CA GLY A 126 7.99 -46.08 -18.00
C GLY A 126 6.73 -46.31 -18.82
N THR A 127 5.74 -45.44 -18.73
CA THR A 127 4.47 -45.52 -19.50
C THR A 127 4.57 -44.85 -20.87
N ILE A 128 5.56 -43.96 -21.08
CA ILE A 128 5.83 -43.24 -22.35
C ILE A 128 7.27 -43.54 -22.75
N GLN A 129 7.48 -43.97 -24.00
CA GLN A 129 8.82 -44.29 -24.55
C GLN A 129 9.36 -43.19 -25.48
N GLU A 130 8.74 -42.03 -25.52
CA GLU A 130 9.20 -40.93 -26.36
C GLU A 130 10.34 -40.14 -25.70
N PRO A 131 11.21 -39.45 -26.48
CA PRO A 131 12.26 -38.62 -25.91
C PRO A 131 11.67 -37.49 -25.08
N GLY A 132 12.27 -37.23 -23.92
CA GLY A 132 11.81 -36.19 -22.98
C GLY A 132 11.75 -34.81 -23.63
N LEU A 133 10.73 -34.08 -23.24
CA LEU A 133 10.57 -32.67 -23.63
C LEU A 133 11.27 -31.75 -22.64
N VAL A 134 12.06 -30.83 -23.17
CA VAL A 134 12.69 -29.77 -22.39
C VAL A 134 12.06 -28.44 -22.78
N THR A 135 11.54 -27.74 -21.80
CA THR A 135 11.03 -26.38 -22.00
C THR A 135 12.19 -25.39 -21.86
N VAL A 136 12.43 -24.57 -22.88
CA VAL A 136 13.39 -23.48 -22.84
C VAL A 136 12.61 -22.18 -22.77
N SER A 137 12.74 -21.45 -21.65
CA SER A 137 12.21 -20.10 -21.50
C SER A 137 13.26 -19.11 -21.98
N TYR A 138 12.91 -18.30 -22.98
CA TYR A 138 13.70 -17.18 -23.42
C TYR A 138 13.12 -15.89 -22.85
N ASP A 139 13.93 -15.16 -22.11
CA ASP A 139 13.55 -13.90 -21.47
C ASP A 139 14.50 -12.77 -21.86
N GLU A 140 14.10 -11.53 -21.60
CA GLU A 140 14.89 -10.36 -21.93
C GLU A 140 16.23 -10.35 -21.15
N LYS A 141 17.25 -9.79 -21.77
CA LYS A 141 18.58 -9.71 -21.19
C LYS A 141 18.56 -8.80 -19.95
N PRO A 142 18.94 -9.28 -18.75
CA PRO A 142 19.10 -8.42 -17.60
C PRO A 142 20.22 -7.38 -17.86
N GLY A 143 19.95 -6.12 -17.53
CA GLY A 143 20.90 -5.01 -17.65
C GLY A 143 20.50 -3.92 -18.65
N ILE A 144 19.32 -4.00 -19.27
CA ILE A 144 18.74 -2.87 -19.98
C ILE A 144 18.27 -1.85 -18.92
N GLN A 145 18.74 -0.61 -19.06
CA GLN A 145 18.42 0.46 -18.13
C GLN A 145 17.02 1.00 -18.44
N ALA A 146 16.11 0.92 -17.46
CA ALA A 146 14.78 1.49 -17.59
C ALA A 146 14.85 3.03 -17.70
N LEU A 147 14.17 3.60 -18.67
CA LEU A 147 14.10 5.04 -18.89
C LEU A 147 13.10 5.71 -17.93
N ALA A 148 11.92 5.13 -17.80
CA ALA A 148 10.84 5.65 -16.97
C ALA A 148 9.84 4.56 -16.59
N ASN A 149 8.97 4.86 -15.64
CA ASN A 149 7.76 4.10 -15.41
C ASN A 149 6.72 4.48 -16.47
N THR A 150 5.98 3.50 -16.96
CA THR A 150 4.97 3.68 -18.01
C THR A 150 3.73 4.42 -17.55
N THR A 151 3.42 4.37 -16.25
CA THR A 151 2.32 5.13 -15.63
C THR A 151 2.74 5.65 -14.25
N PRO A 152 2.08 6.70 -13.72
CA PRO A 152 2.38 7.22 -12.40
C PRO A 152 1.99 6.24 -11.28
N ASP A 153 2.72 6.33 -10.17
CA ASP A 153 2.40 5.57 -8.97
C ASP A 153 1.06 5.97 -8.38
N ARG A 154 0.39 5.03 -7.72
CA ARG A 154 -0.88 5.26 -7.05
C ARG A 154 -0.68 5.78 -5.63
N PRO A 155 -1.33 6.90 -5.25
CA PRO A 155 -1.25 7.43 -3.89
C PRO A 155 -1.86 6.47 -2.85
N PRO A 156 -1.50 6.59 -1.56
CA PRO A 156 -2.14 5.82 -0.51
C PRO A 156 -3.59 6.27 -0.33
N VAL A 157 -4.46 5.30 -0.06
CA VAL A 157 -5.85 5.52 0.35
C VAL A 157 -6.12 4.75 1.65
N PRO A 158 -7.15 5.09 2.44
CA PRO A 158 -7.52 4.33 3.63
C PRO A 158 -7.62 2.83 3.36
N GLY A 159 -7.00 2.02 4.20
CA GLY A 159 -6.94 0.56 4.04
C GLY A 159 -5.96 0.05 2.98
N LYS A 160 -5.37 0.92 2.15
CA LYS A 160 -4.39 0.54 1.13
C LYS A 160 -3.09 1.33 1.26
N TYR A 161 -1.97 0.71 0.95
CA TYR A 161 -0.68 1.41 0.88
C TYR A 161 -0.52 2.09 -0.48
N SER A 162 0.41 3.07 -0.55
CA SER A 162 0.90 3.58 -1.83
C SER A 162 1.43 2.42 -2.68
N SER A 163 1.14 2.45 -3.97
CA SER A 163 1.53 1.39 -4.89
C SER A 163 2.45 1.96 -5.95
N HIS A 164 3.65 1.41 -6.06
CA HIS A 164 4.65 1.78 -7.05
C HIS A 164 4.57 0.83 -8.23
N LEU A 165 4.52 1.38 -9.42
CA LEU A 165 4.56 0.60 -10.64
C LEU A 165 5.96 0.03 -10.85
N ARG A 166 6.03 -1.22 -11.32
CA ARG A 166 7.27 -1.89 -11.74
C ARG A 166 7.22 -2.29 -13.21
N ASP A 167 6.53 -1.51 -14.00
CA ASP A 167 6.49 -1.68 -15.43
C ASP A 167 7.21 -0.50 -16.07
N TYR A 168 8.30 -0.78 -16.77
CA TYR A 168 9.27 0.20 -17.21
C TYR A 168 9.25 0.37 -18.73
N GLU A 169 9.55 1.57 -19.18
CA GLU A 169 9.88 1.89 -20.57
C GLU A 169 11.39 1.75 -20.77
N TYR A 170 11.79 1.07 -21.85
CA TYR A 170 13.18 0.78 -22.19
C TYR A 170 13.62 1.51 -23.45
#